data_00805d7ce39eeadafe274dbed808d32d
#
_entry.id   00805d7ce39eeadafe274dbed808d32d
#
_cell.length_a   1.000
_cell.length_b   1.000
_cell.length_c   1.000
_cell.angle_alpha   90.00
_cell.angle_beta   90.00
_cell.angle_gamma   90.00
#
_symmetry.space_group_name_H-M   'P 1'
#
loop_
_entity.id
_entity.type
_entity.pdbx_description
1 polymer ?
#
loop_
_entity_poly.entity_id
_entity_poly.type
_entity_poly.pdbx_seq_one_letter_code
_entity_poly.pdbx_strand_id
1 'polypeptide(L)'
;MRMARRAVKNLGFQEFSSVEDFRRRWDSRSSGAISIEEKLPIHLHWTNKQAGNTVVCFSAASSKVREVPFWTGRGLTSSLDANVLLVSDPSMILDRTLSLGWYAGSLEQPDLIETLTEVFRVVSQGTRPIFFGASAGGWAALKYAARLAEAVAVAVNPQVDIARYMYFPYYLRKAWHAEEGSERLPFEGNVVRDYAEGNNSMVVYVQNEGDSHHLSEHFATFKTMCGNPDKLIELLPNLGAGHVAPAKESLVQILETTIASKSASELRTNLAGVEIKSSGVNKEIKVSRPAALPAGIIDEKYPVLFEQTYQIPPLTRACSVELSSSVELPAKTLAVEIHFDEAEMDKQLAKKLGLSWSDGLQSAFVYSQPVTATRWNQHQDFQIPESATGVRIVVRKWSWNGAAEDPCVMLRLCSKTVATEFSL
;
A
#
# COMPACT_ATOMS: atom_id res chain seq x y z
N MET A 1 16.24 -3.91 -24.04
CA MET A 1 15.21 -4.97 -23.91
C MET A 1 13.84 -4.29 -23.93
N ARG A 2 12.98 -4.57 -24.91
CA ARG A 2 11.64 -3.94 -24.98
C ARG A 2 10.85 -4.35 -23.75
N MET A 3 10.45 -3.39 -22.90
CA MET A 3 9.61 -3.65 -21.73
C MET A 3 8.26 -4.21 -22.18
N ALA A 4 7.78 -5.26 -21.50
CA ALA A 4 6.50 -5.87 -21.82
C ALA A 4 5.38 -5.01 -21.18
N ARG A 5 4.73 -4.17 -21.97
CA ARG A 5 3.56 -3.39 -21.54
C ARG A 5 2.43 -4.29 -21.06
N ARG A 6 1.62 -3.79 -20.13
CA ARG A 6 0.38 -4.45 -19.74
C ARG A 6 -0.67 -4.37 -20.83
N ALA A 7 -1.49 -5.40 -20.89
CA ALA A 7 -2.69 -5.38 -21.72
C ALA A 7 -3.72 -4.42 -21.15
N VAL A 8 -4.46 -3.76 -22.05
CA VAL A 8 -5.61 -2.90 -21.69
C VAL A 8 -6.88 -3.71 -21.91
N LYS A 9 -7.72 -3.81 -20.87
CA LYS A 9 -9.05 -4.44 -20.97
C LYS A 9 -9.98 -3.59 -21.82
N ASN A 10 -10.74 -4.20 -22.70
CA ASN A 10 -11.87 -3.53 -23.34
C ASN A 10 -13.09 -3.56 -22.41
N LEU A 11 -13.49 -2.40 -21.93
CA LEU A 11 -14.59 -2.23 -20.95
C LEU A 11 -15.75 -1.39 -21.50
N GLY A 12 -15.83 -1.21 -22.82
CA GLY A 12 -16.85 -0.35 -23.42
C GLY A 12 -16.71 1.11 -22.97
N PHE A 13 -15.52 1.66 -23.09
CA PHE A 13 -15.22 3.01 -22.66
C PHE A 13 -16.02 4.07 -23.42
N GLN A 14 -16.46 5.11 -22.69
CA GLN A 14 -16.71 6.41 -23.28
C GLN A 14 -15.37 7.06 -23.61
N GLU A 15 -15.07 7.26 -24.87
CA GLU A 15 -13.78 7.72 -25.37
C GLU A 15 -13.74 9.22 -25.61
N PHE A 16 -12.65 9.84 -25.19
CA PHE A 16 -12.31 11.23 -25.42
C PHE A 16 -10.92 11.33 -26.04
N SER A 17 -10.78 12.16 -27.08
CA SER A 17 -9.54 12.26 -27.83
C SER A 17 -8.44 13.06 -27.12
N SER A 18 -8.76 13.73 -26.02
CA SER A 18 -7.81 14.50 -25.18
C SER A 18 -8.52 14.98 -23.92
N VAL A 19 -7.77 15.52 -22.95
CA VAL A 19 -8.34 16.20 -21.76
C VAL A 19 -9.18 17.42 -22.17
N GLU A 20 -8.80 18.16 -23.22
CA GLU A 20 -9.59 19.28 -23.72
C GLU A 20 -10.93 18.81 -24.32
N ASP A 21 -10.92 17.69 -25.04
CA ASP A 21 -12.15 17.08 -25.55
C ASP A 21 -13.02 16.54 -24.41
N PHE A 22 -12.39 15.96 -23.39
CA PHE A 22 -13.08 15.56 -22.15
C PHE A 22 -13.74 16.76 -21.49
N ARG A 23 -13.01 17.85 -21.24
CA ARG A 23 -13.54 19.07 -20.63
C ARG A 23 -14.76 19.62 -21.36
N ARG A 24 -14.75 19.58 -22.71
CA ARG A 24 -15.83 20.11 -23.55
C ARG A 24 -17.07 19.23 -23.61
N ARG A 25 -16.89 17.89 -23.63
CA ARG A 25 -17.97 16.91 -23.86
C ARG A 25 -18.40 16.13 -22.63
N TRP A 26 -17.70 16.32 -21.50
CA TRP A 26 -18.01 15.60 -20.29
C TRP A 26 -19.44 15.85 -19.83
N ASP A 27 -20.19 14.76 -19.62
CA ASP A 27 -21.51 14.79 -19.01
C ASP A 27 -21.50 13.96 -17.72
N SER A 28 -21.54 14.64 -16.58
CA SER A 28 -21.51 14.00 -15.26
C SER A 28 -22.73 13.13 -14.98
N ARG A 29 -23.80 13.22 -15.76
CA ARG A 29 -25.01 12.41 -15.59
C ARG A 29 -24.82 10.95 -16.02
N SER A 30 -23.90 10.67 -16.91
CA SER A 30 -23.60 9.33 -17.41
C SER A 30 -22.60 8.62 -16.50
N SER A 31 -22.93 7.41 -16.02
CA SER A 31 -21.98 6.54 -15.29
C SER A 31 -21.31 5.55 -16.23
N GLY A 32 -20.07 5.16 -15.94
CA GLY A 32 -19.38 4.13 -16.72
C GLY A 32 -17.87 4.28 -16.75
N ALA A 33 -17.24 3.42 -17.56
CA ALA A 33 -15.82 3.46 -17.83
C ALA A 33 -15.50 4.55 -18.86
N ILE A 34 -14.39 5.27 -18.63
CA ILE A 34 -13.95 6.40 -19.43
C ILE A 34 -12.51 6.17 -19.84
N SER A 35 -12.20 6.43 -21.11
CA SER A 35 -10.82 6.53 -21.62
C SER A 35 -10.58 7.92 -22.18
N ILE A 36 -9.53 8.58 -21.72
CA ILE A 36 -9.05 9.83 -22.28
C ILE A 36 -7.72 9.55 -22.94
N GLU A 37 -7.66 9.81 -24.26
CA GLU A 37 -6.47 9.57 -25.05
C GLU A 37 -5.43 10.65 -24.76
N GLU A 38 -4.34 10.22 -24.15
CA GLU A 38 -3.13 10.98 -23.90
C GLU A 38 -1.94 10.11 -24.32
N LYS A 39 -0.70 10.55 -24.10
CA LYS A 39 0.50 9.72 -24.40
C LYS A 39 0.41 8.33 -23.77
N LEU A 40 -0.07 8.27 -22.53
CA LEU A 40 -0.59 7.08 -21.89
C LEU A 40 -2.08 7.31 -21.62
N PRO A 41 -2.98 6.41 -22.05
CA PRO A 41 -4.40 6.60 -21.87
C PRO A 41 -4.78 6.67 -20.39
N ILE A 42 -5.62 7.63 -20.02
CA ILE A 42 -6.14 7.82 -18.68
C ILE A 42 -7.47 7.05 -18.59
N HIS A 43 -7.50 6.03 -17.76
CA HIS A 43 -8.69 5.22 -17.55
C HIS A 43 -9.34 5.52 -16.21
N LEU A 44 -10.62 5.89 -16.27
CA LEU A 44 -11.43 6.27 -15.13
C LEU A 44 -12.69 5.39 -15.08
N HIS A 45 -13.29 5.30 -13.89
CA HIS A 45 -14.64 4.77 -13.75
C HIS A 45 -15.46 5.75 -12.93
N TRP A 46 -16.46 6.32 -13.55
CA TRP A 46 -17.38 7.27 -12.94
C TRP A 46 -18.67 6.61 -12.50
N THR A 47 -19.13 6.97 -11.30
CA THR A 47 -20.45 6.62 -10.78
C THR A 47 -21.15 7.89 -10.32
N ASN A 48 -22.17 8.30 -11.05
CA ASN A 48 -22.99 9.44 -10.68
C ASN A 48 -24.07 9.02 -9.68
N LYS A 49 -24.17 9.72 -8.58
CA LYS A 49 -25.24 9.59 -7.58
C LYS A 49 -25.97 10.92 -7.34
N GLN A 50 -25.73 11.93 -8.17
CA GLN A 50 -26.30 13.27 -8.07
C GLN A 50 -26.03 13.94 -6.69
N ALA A 51 -24.89 13.60 -6.08
CA ALA A 51 -24.52 14.08 -4.77
C ALA A 51 -23.70 15.37 -4.82
N GLY A 52 -23.70 16.15 -3.73
CA GLY A 52 -22.92 17.37 -3.60
C GLY A 52 -21.42 17.17 -3.34
N ASN A 53 -20.99 15.93 -3.17
CA ASN A 53 -19.57 15.57 -2.99
C ASN A 53 -19.13 14.59 -4.08
N THR A 54 -17.86 14.65 -4.47
CA THR A 54 -17.22 13.69 -5.37
C THR A 54 -16.02 13.04 -4.68
N VAL A 55 -16.07 11.72 -4.48
CA VAL A 55 -14.97 10.93 -3.91
C VAL A 55 -14.12 10.39 -5.06
N VAL A 56 -12.85 10.80 -5.09
CA VAL A 56 -11.83 10.32 -6.04
C VAL A 56 -10.95 9.30 -5.34
N CYS A 57 -10.91 8.06 -5.84
CA CYS A 57 -10.19 6.95 -5.23
C CYS A 57 -8.92 6.61 -5.99
N PHE A 58 -7.80 6.54 -5.26
CA PHE A 58 -6.51 6.07 -5.74
C PHE A 58 -6.16 4.70 -5.18
N SER A 59 -5.60 3.85 -6.02
CA SER A 59 -5.16 2.51 -5.61
C SER A 59 -3.84 2.58 -4.83
N ALA A 60 -3.72 1.75 -3.80
CA ALA A 60 -2.45 1.43 -3.19
C ALA A 60 -1.60 0.52 -4.11
N ALA A 61 -0.38 0.22 -3.68
CA ALA A 61 0.48 -0.75 -4.36
C ALA A 61 -0.23 -2.11 -4.51
N SER A 62 -0.10 -2.74 -5.67
CA SER A 62 -0.62 -4.08 -5.91
C SER A 62 0.26 -4.90 -6.84
N SER A 63 0.78 -6.01 -6.34
CA SER A 63 1.52 -7.00 -7.13
C SER A 63 0.60 -7.89 -8.00
N LYS A 64 -0.71 -7.80 -7.80
CA LYS A 64 -1.70 -8.64 -8.49
C LYS A 64 -2.21 -8.04 -9.80
N VAL A 65 -1.79 -6.82 -10.15
CA VAL A 65 -2.21 -6.16 -11.40
C VAL A 65 -1.71 -6.95 -12.59
N ARG A 66 -2.62 -7.52 -13.37
CA ARG A 66 -2.30 -8.26 -14.61
C ARG A 66 -2.57 -7.43 -15.85
N GLU A 67 -3.63 -6.65 -15.80
CA GLU A 67 -4.12 -5.80 -16.89
C GLU A 67 -4.52 -4.43 -16.34
N VAL A 68 -4.65 -3.45 -17.20
CA VAL A 68 -5.19 -2.14 -16.88
C VAL A 68 -6.52 -1.95 -17.64
N PRO A 69 -7.44 -1.12 -17.16
CA PRO A 69 -7.36 -0.36 -15.92
C PRO A 69 -7.43 -1.23 -14.67
N PHE A 70 -6.77 -0.78 -13.63
CA PHE A 70 -6.85 -1.34 -12.30
C PHE A 70 -7.47 -0.32 -11.34
N TRP A 71 -8.64 -0.61 -10.86
CA TRP A 71 -9.38 0.25 -9.96
C TRP A 71 -9.61 -0.43 -8.62
N THR A 72 -9.44 0.33 -7.54
CA THR A 72 -9.82 -0.08 -6.18
C THR A 72 -10.84 0.89 -5.60
N GLY A 73 -11.48 0.50 -4.50
CA GLY A 73 -12.43 1.36 -3.80
C GLY A 73 -13.90 1.14 -4.15
N ARG A 74 -14.26 0.40 -5.21
CA ARG A 74 -15.67 0.17 -5.59
C ARG A 74 -16.51 -0.36 -4.42
N GLY A 75 -16.03 -1.40 -3.74
CA GLY A 75 -16.73 -1.97 -2.59
C GLY A 75 -16.76 -1.04 -1.36
N LEU A 76 -15.78 -0.18 -1.21
CA LEU A 76 -15.71 0.82 -0.15
C LEU A 76 -16.71 1.96 -0.38
N THR A 77 -16.86 2.40 -1.63
CA THR A 77 -17.63 3.61 -1.98
C THR A 77 -19.06 3.34 -2.39
N SER A 78 -19.48 2.06 -2.45
CA SER A 78 -20.82 1.67 -2.93
C SER A 78 -21.95 2.25 -2.09
N SER A 79 -21.80 2.33 -0.76
CA SER A 79 -22.80 2.86 0.19
C SER A 79 -22.74 4.38 0.37
N LEU A 80 -21.65 5.05 -0.05
CA LEU A 80 -21.47 6.48 0.20
C LEU A 80 -22.48 7.34 -0.55
N ASP A 81 -23.01 8.38 0.10
CA ASP A 81 -23.78 9.45 -0.54
C ASP A 81 -22.84 10.48 -1.20
N ALA A 82 -22.14 10.03 -2.23
CA ALA A 82 -21.21 10.82 -3.02
C ALA A 82 -21.09 10.26 -4.44
N ASN A 83 -20.84 11.11 -5.41
CA ASN A 83 -20.34 10.67 -6.71
C ASN A 83 -18.97 10.03 -6.53
N VAL A 84 -18.62 9.06 -7.37
CA VAL A 84 -17.38 8.30 -7.22
C VAL A 84 -16.59 8.27 -8.53
N LEU A 85 -15.32 8.65 -8.45
CA LEU A 85 -14.35 8.48 -9.51
C LEU A 85 -13.26 7.52 -9.06
N LEU A 86 -13.15 6.37 -9.72
CA LEU A 86 -12.02 5.46 -9.55
C LEU A 86 -10.98 5.75 -10.63
N VAL A 87 -9.73 5.88 -10.25
CA VAL A 87 -8.63 6.25 -11.15
C VAL A 87 -7.65 5.11 -11.28
N SER A 88 -7.31 4.73 -12.51
CA SER A 88 -6.21 3.81 -12.78
C SER A 88 -4.94 4.62 -13.04
N ASP A 89 -3.82 4.26 -12.41
CA ASP A 89 -2.54 4.93 -12.67
C ASP A 89 -2.06 4.61 -14.09
N PRO A 90 -1.93 5.59 -14.99
CA PRO A 90 -1.48 5.37 -16.37
C PRO A 90 -0.08 4.78 -16.46
N SER A 91 0.81 5.09 -15.51
CA SER A 91 2.19 4.57 -15.48
C SER A 91 2.23 3.04 -15.38
N MET A 92 1.16 2.44 -14.84
CA MET A 92 1.07 0.97 -14.72
C MET A 92 1.01 0.24 -16.08
N ILE A 93 0.73 0.95 -17.18
CA ILE A 93 0.76 0.38 -18.53
C ILE A 93 2.18 0.01 -18.95
N LEU A 94 3.17 0.77 -18.51
CA LEU A 94 4.53 0.74 -19.02
C LEU A 94 5.26 -0.59 -18.80
N ASP A 95 5.02 -1.23 -17.66
CA ASP A 95 5.71 -2.48 -17.33
C ASP A 95 4.84 -3.40 -16.46
N ARG A 96 4.80 -4.70 -16.81
CA ARG A 96 4.01 -5.71 -16.08
C ARG A 96 4.47 -5.94 -14.65
N THR A 97 5.68 -5.51 -14.31
CA THR A 97 6.27 -5.69 -12.99
C THR A 97 6.10 -4.47 -12.08
N LEU A 98 5.64 -3.32 -12.61
CA LEU A 98 5.27 -2.19 -11.77
C LEU A 98 4.10 -2.57 -10.87
N SER A 99 4.22 -2.32 -9.57
CA SER A 99 3.15 -2.54 -8.59
C SER A 99 2.51 -1.23 -8.11
N LEU A 100 3.15 -0.08 -8.39
CA LEU A 100 2.67 1.26 -8.11
C LEU A 100 3.43 2.29 -8.95
N GLY A 101 2.85 3.47 -9.14
CA GLY A 101 3.44 4.62 -9.83
C GLY A 101 3.04 5.95 -9.19
N TRP A 102 2.39 5.94 -8.02
CA TRP A 102 1.94 7.11 -7.28
C TRP A 102 1.06 8.11 -8.06
N TYR A 103 0.66 7.78 -9.28
CA TYR A 103 0.00 8.73 -10.17
C TYR A 103 0.88 9.95 -10.46
N ALA A 104 2.19 9.76 -10.39
CA ALA A 104 3.19 10.83 -10.49
C ALA A 104 3.78 11.00 -11.90
N GLY A 105 3.35 10.14 -12.84
CA GLY A 105 3.76 10.23 -14.25
C GLY A 105 4.89 9.30 -14.62
N SER A 106 5.49 9.60 -15.76
CA SER A 106 6.55 8.79 -16.37
C SER A 106 7.28 9.64 -17.43
N LEU A 107 8.38 9.11 -17.98
CA LEU A 107 9.08 9.74 -19.08
C LEU A 107 8.16 9.95 -20.32
N GLU A 108 7.20 9.03 -20.54
CA GLU A 108 6.22 9.15 -21.61
C GLU A 108 5.13 10.20 -21.32
N GLN A 109 4.80 10.43 -20.05
CA GLN A 109 3.79 11.39 -19.61
C GLN A 109 4.28 12.15 -18.37
N PRO A 110 5.23 13.07 -18.54
CA PRO A 110 5.84 13.81 -17.43
C PRO A 110 4.91 14.84 -16.79
N ASP A 111 3.87 15.25 -17.49
CA ASP A 111 2.85 16.22 -17.11
C ASP A 111 1.57 15.57 -16.54
N LEU A 112 1.65 14.30 -16.11
CA LEU A 112 0.48 13.56 -15.61
C LEU A 112 -0.18 14.24 -14.40
N ILE A 113 0.61 14.87 -13.53
CA ILE A 113 0.06 15.55 -12.35
C ILE A 113 -0.84 16.72 -12.76
N GLU A 114 -0.40 17.54 -13.70
CA GLU A 114 -1.17 18.66 -14.26
C GLU A 114 -2.40 18.15 -15.02
N THR A 115 -2.21 17.13 -15.84
CA THR A 115 -3.26 16.48 -16.64
C THR A 115 -4.37 15.93 -15.77
N LEU A 116 -4.03 15.14 -14.75
CA LEU A 116 -5.03 14.58 -13.80
C LEU A 116 -5.68 15.67 -12.94
N THR A 117 -4.92 16.72 -12.58
CA THR A 117 -5.50 17.87 -11.85
C THR A 117 -6.61 18.52 -12.66
N GLU A 118 -6.42 18.70 -13.99
CA GLU A 118 -7.48 19.23 -14.84
C GLU A 118 -8.67 18.28 -14.96
N VAL A 119 -8.44 17.00 -15.14
CA VAL A 119 -9.51 15.97 -15.12
C VAL A 119 -10.32 16.05 -13.84
N PHE A 120 -9.67 16.12 -12.67
CA PHE A 120 -10.37 16.19 -11.38
C PHE A 120 -11.13 17.50 -11.21
N ARG A 121 -10.61 18.62 -11.73
CA ARG A 121 -11.32 19.91 -11.74
C ARG A 121 -12.62 19.81 -12.55
N VAL A 122 -12.56 19.19 -13.71
CA VAL A 122 -13.75 18.98 -14.57
C VAL A 122 -14.78 18.08 -13.88
N VAL A 123 -14.34 16.93 -13.35
CA VAL A 123 -15.24 15.95 -12.72
C VAL A 123 -15.86 16.48 -11.44
N SER A 124 -15.15 17.34 -10.70
CA SER A 124 -15.64 17.89 -9.42
C SER A 124 -16.38 19.21 -9.58
N GLN A 125 -16.62 19.67 -10.80
CA GLN A 125 -17.33 20.93 -11.02
C GLN A 125 -18.72 20.92 -10.36
N GLY A 126 -18.96 21.88 -9.47
CA GLY A 126 -20.23 21.99 -8.73
C GLY A 126 -20.36 21.02 -7.56
N THR A 127 -19.31 20.25 -7.23
CA THR A 127 -19.26 19.34 -6.07
C THR A 127 -17.98 19.58 -5.26
N ARG A 128 -17.97 19.16 -3.98
CA ARG A 128 -16.77 19.22 -3.15
C ARG A 128 -15.92 17.97 -3.40
N PRO A 129 -14.66 18.09 -3.86
CA PRO A 129 -13.79 16.95 -4.10
C PRO A 129 -13.22 16.38 -2.78
N ILE A 130 -13.29 15.07 -2.62
CA ILE A 130 -12.71 14.30 -1.54
C ILE A 130 -11.78 13.27 -2.16
N PHE A 131 -10.48 13.41 -1.95
CA PHE A 131 -9.47 12.50 -2.47
C PHE A 131 -9.14 11.44 -1.42
N PHE A 132 -9.31 10.18 -1.79
CA PHE A 132 -9.09 9.05 -0.90
C PHE A 132 -8.02 8.11 -1.44
N GLY A 133 -7.10 7.69 -0.56
CA GLY A 133 -6.13 6.67 -0.90
C GLY A 133 -5.33 6.19 0.32
N ALA A 134 -4.75 4.99 0.18
CA ALA A 134 -3.86 4.42 1.18
C ALA A 134 -2.46 4.26 0.61
N SER A 135 -1.42 4.38 1.46
CA SER A 135 -0.01 4.19 1.08
C SER A 135 0.37 5.07 -0.12
N ALA A 136 0.72 4.48 -1.27
CA ALA A 136 0.97 5.20 -2.52
C ALA A 136 -0.25 6.01 -3.00
N GLY A 137 -1.46 5.47 -2.87
CA GLY A 137 -2.70 6.21 -3.15
C GLY A 137 -2.92 7.35 -2.16
N GLY A 138 -2.41 7.24 -0.93
CA GLY A 138 -2.43 8.31 0.06
C GLY A 138 -1.56 9.51 -0.33
N TRP A 139 -0.39 9.25 -0.95
CA TRP A 139 0.40 10.31 -1.58
C TRP A 139 -0.40 11.04 -2.67
N ALA A 140 -1.04 10.29 -3.55
CA ALA A 140 -1.87 10.87 -4.60
C ALA A 140 -3.03 11.69 -4.02
N ALA A 141 -3.72 11.19 -3.00
CA ALA A 141 -4.80 11.91 -2.33
C ALA A 141 -4.33 13.27 -1.80
N LEU A 142 -3.18 13.32 -1.11
CA LEU A 142 -2.57 14.55 -0.64
C LEU A 142 -2.16 15.45 -1.81
N LYS A 143 -1.47 14.92 -2.81
CA LYS A 143 -0.92 15.68 -3.94
C LYS A 143 -2.00 16.39 -4.75
N TYR A 144 -3.11 15.70 -5.02
CA TYR A 144 -4.21 16.27 -5.82
C TYR A 144 -5.15 17.15 -5.00
N ALA A 145 -5.39 16.83 -3.72
CA ALA A 145 -6.16 17.72 -2.85
C ALA A 145 -5.52 19.10 -2.73
N ALA A 146 -4.19 19.17 -2.60
CA ALA A 146 -3.46 20.42 -2.50
C ALA A 146 -3.65 21.34 -3.73
N ARG A 147 -4.14 20.82 -4.86
CA ARG A 147 -4.28 21.56 -6.14
C ARG A 147 -5.70 22.02 -6.46
N LEU A 148 -6.68 21.62 -5.64
CA LEU A 148 -8.08 22.00 -5.83
C LEU A 148 -8.61 22.77 -4.62
N ALA A 149 -9.33 23.85 -4.89
CA ALA A 149 -9.98 24.61 -3.82
C ALA A 149 -11.01 23.75 -3.09
N GLU A 150 -11.14 23.96 -1.78
CA GLU A 150 -12.10 23.28 -0.88
C GLU A 150 -11.97 21.75 -0.85
N ALA A 151 -10.90 21.20 -1.41
CA ALA A 151 -10.66 19.77 -1.42
C ALA A 151 -10.37 19.22 -0.02
N VAL A 152 -10.70 17.94 0.15
CA VAL A 152 -10.34 17.16 1.33
C VAL A 152 -9.48 15.98 0.91
N ALA A 153 -8.34 15.79 1.56
CA ALA A 153 -7.57 14.56 1.46
C ALA A 153 -7.95 13.63 2.63
N VAL A 154 -8.30 12.38 2.33
CA VAL A 154 -8.39 11.29 3.30
C VAL A 154 -7.28 10.31 2.98
N ALA A 155 -6.15 10.46 3.67
CA ALA A 155 -4.91 9.75 3.40
C ALA A 155 -4.61 8.74 4.52
N VAL A 156 -4.51 7.47 4.15
CA VAL A 156 -4.33 6.36 5.09
C VAL A 156 -2.91 5.83 5.00
N ASN A 157 -2.14 5.89 6.08
CA ASN A 157 -0.72 5.53 6.12
C ASN A 157 0.04 6.02 4.88
N PRO A 158 -0.07 7.31 4.48
CA PRO A 158 0.46 7.77 3.21
C PRO A 158 1.98 7.84 3.23
N GLN A 159 2.59 7.64 2.07
CA GLN A 159 3.95 8.07 1.82
C GLN A 159 3.90 9.57 1.49
N VAL A 160 4.53 10.45 2.26
CA VAL A 160 4.53 11.89 1.96
C VAL A 160 5.74 12.32 1.14
N ASP A 161 6.80 11.53 1.17
CA ASP A 161 7.98 11.67 0.32
C ASP A 161 8.28 10.31 -0.33
N ILE A 162 8.00 10.20 -1.62
CA ILE A 162 8.15 8.94 -2.33
C ILE A 162 9.61 8.52 -2.52
N ALA A 163 10.55 9.49 -2.46
CA ALA A 163 11.99 9.18 -2.54
C ALA A 163 12.49 8.37 -1.35
N ARG A 164 11.78 8.43 -0.20
CA ARG A 164 12.11 7.64 1.00
C ARG A 164 11.53 6.22 0.96
N TYR A 165 10.77 5.87 -0.07
CA TYR A 165 10.17 4.56 -0.17
C TYR A 165 11.05 3.58 -0.94
N MET A 166 11.26 2.40 -0.42
CA MET A 166 12.18 1.39 -0.97
C MET A 166 11.92 0.98 -2.43
N TYR A 167 10.68 1.14 -2.91
CA TYR A 167 10.30 0.82 -4.29
C TYR A 167 10.63 1.95 -5.28
N PHE A 168 10.97 3.12 -4.79
CA PHE A 168 11.21 4.31 -5.59
C PHE A 168 12.30 4.13 -6.67
N PRO A 169 13.50 3.56 -6.39
CA PRO A 169 14.50 3.33 -7.43
C PRO A 169 14.00 2.41 -8.55
N TYR A 170 13.15 1.46 -8.21
CA TYR A 170 12.55 0.57 -9.20
C TYR A 170 11.57 1.31 -10.11
N TYR A 171 10.71 2.15 -9.55
CA TYR A 171 9.81 3.02 -10.31
C TYR A 171 10.57 3.97 -11.23
N LEU A 172 11.64 4.61 -10.75
CA LEU A 172 12.47 5.48 -11.58
C LEU A 172 13.04 4.75 -12.80
N ARG A 173 13.60 3.56 -12.60
CA ARG A 173 14.12 2.77 -13.71
C ARG A 173 13.04 2.36 -14.72
N LYS A 174 11.86 2.00 -14.24
CA LYS A 174 10.78 1.44 -15.08
C LYS A 174 9.91 2.50 -15.74
N ALA A 175 9.58 3.56 -15.04
CA ALA A 175 8.69 4.60 -15.54
C ALA A 175 9.44 5.80 -16.12
N TRP A 176 10.63 6.11 -15.59
CA TRP A 176 11.39 7.30 -15.97
C TRP A 176 12.69 6.99 -16.72
N HIS A 177 13.01 5.71 -16.92
CA HIS A 177 14.24 5.23 -17.57
C HIS A 177 15.52 5.83 -16.93
N ALA A 178 15.44 6.17 -15.64
CA ALA A 178 16.56 6.72 -14.90
C ALA A 178 17.68 5.68 -14.75
N GLU A 179 18.92 6.15 -14.81
CA GLU A 179 20.09 5.34 -14.51
C GLU A 179 20.14 4.99 -13.02
N GLU A 180 20.85 3.90 -12.71
CA GLU A 180 21.06 3.48 -11.33
C GLU A 180 21.85 4.57 -10.57
N GLY A 181 21.36 4.94 -9.38
CA GLY A 181 21.95 6.03 -8.59
C GLY A 181 21.45 7.44 -8.96
N SER A 182 20.51 7.57 -9.91
CA SER A 182 19.89 8.87 -10.18
C SER A 182 18.97 9.26 -9.02
N GLU A 183 19.30 10.36 -8.34
CA GLU A 183 18.51 10.89 -7.21
C GLU A 183 17.56 12.02 -7.64
N ARG A 184 17.75 12.56 -8.84
CA ARG A 184 16.96 13.71 -9.29
C ARG A 184 15.61 13.27 -9.81
N LEU A 185 14.56 13.70 -9.10
CA LEU A 185 13.19 13.57 -9.55
C LEU A 185 12.87 14.58 -10.67
N PRO A 186 12.19 14.16 -11.73
CA PRO A 186 11.68 15.09 -12.75
C PRO A 186 10.44 15.86 -12.28
N PHE A 187 9.94 15.56 -11.09
CA PHE A 187 8.77 16.20 -10.46
C PHE A 187 8.98 16.33 -8.94
N GLU A 188 8.13 17.11 -8.25
CA GLU A 188 8.16 17.20 -6.79
C GLU A 188 7.49 15.96 -6.16
N GLY A 189 8.30 15.07 -5.62
CA GLY A 189 7.88 13.83 -4.97
C GLY A 189 7.55 13.95 -3.48
N ASN A 190 7.87 15.11 -2.87
CA ASN A 190 7.58 15.40 -1.48
C ASN A 190 6.33 16.28 -1.37
N VAL A 191 5.18 15.69 -1.03
CA VAL A 191 3.92 16.44 -0.91
C VAL A 191 3.88 17.40 0.28
N VAL A 192 4.81 17.27 1.23
CA VAL A 192 4.88 18.18 2.38
C VAL A 192 5.06 19.62 1.92
N ARG A 193 5.78 19.84 0.85
CA ARG A 193 5.98 21.18 0.27
C ARG A 193 4.69 21.83 -0.23
N ASP A 194 3.75 21.02 -0.74
CA ASP A 194 2.45 21.53 -1.19
C ASP A 194 1.61 22.05 -0.01
N TYR A 195 1.91 21.65 1.22
CA TYR A 195 1.20 22.04 2.44
C TYR A 195 1.98 23.00 3.35
N ALA A 196 3.26 23.21 3.12
CA ALA A 196 4.12 24.07 3.96
C ALA A 196 3.78 25.56 3.82
N GLU A 197 3.24 26.00 2.67
CA GLU A 197 2.97 27.40 2.33
C GLU A 197 1.51 27.81 2.56
N GLY A 198 0.84 27.21 3.54
CA GLY A 198 -0.50 27.66 3.95
C GLY A 198 -1.62 27.16 3.03
N ASN A 199 -1.49 25.97 2.48
CA ASN A 199 -2.56 25.31 1.71
C ASN A 199 -3.84 25.19 2.55
N ASN A 200 -4.99 25.48 1.93
CA ASN A 200 -6.30 25.49 2.60
C ASN A 200 -7.07 24.18 2.50
N SER A 201 -6.54 23.15 1.86
CA SER A 201 -7.19 21.85 1.77
C SER A 201 -7.24 21.19 3.15
N MET A 202 -8.37 20.61 3.49
CA MET A 202 -8.48 19.79 4.69
C MET A 202 -7.78 18.44 4.49
N VAL A 203 -7.12 17.97 5.53
CA VAL A 203 -6.43 16.67 5.53
C VAL A 203 -6.93 15.84 6.70
N VAL A 204 -7.53 14.70 6.41
CA VAL A 204 -7.74 13.61 7.37
C VAL A 204 -6.58 12.63 7.19
N TYR A 205 -5.63 12.70 8.10
CA TYR A 205 -4.45 11.84 8.09
C TYR A 205 -4.66 10.68 9.05
N VAL A 206 -4.84 9.50 8.49
CA VAL A 206 -5.02 8.26 9.27
C VAL A 206 -3.68 7.52 9.31
N GLN A 207 -3.05 7.42 10.46
CA GLN A 207 -1.76 6.76 10.61
C GLN A 207 -1.83 5.68 11.68
N ASN A 208 -1.54 4.43 11.31
CA ASN A 208 -1.37 3.36 12.29
C ASN A 208 -0.17 3.66 13.20
N GLU A 209 -0.39 3.77 14.51
CA GLU A 209 0.69 3.97 15.48
C GLU A 209 1.71 2.81 15.49
N GLY A 210 1.27 1.60 15.16
CA GLY A 210 2.14 0.44 15.05
C GLY A 210 3.04 0.41 13.82
N ASP A 211 2.88 1.33 12.86
CA ASP A 211 3.76 1.50 11.69
C ASP A 211 4.87 2.51 11.99
N SER A 212 5.89 2.07 12.70
CA SER A 212 6.98 2.93 13.16
C SER A 212 7.69 3.69 12.03
N HIS A 213 7.82 3.06 10.84
CA HIS A 213 8.45 3.71 9.69
C HIS A 213 7.60 4.87 9.16
N HIS A 214 6.32 4.62 8.85
CA HIS A 214 5.45 5.69 8.35
C HIS A 214 5.17 6.75 9.42
N LEU A 215 5.13 6.36 10.70
CA LEU A 215 4.94 7.31 11.79
C LEU A 215 6.13 8.29 11.90
N SER A 216 7.39 7.81 11.84
CA SER A 216 8.58 8.65 11.98
C SER A 216 8.95 9.38 10.68
N GLU A 217 8.94 8.69 9.54
CA GLU A 217 9.48 9.23 8.29
C GLU A 217 8.46 10.05 7.50
N HIS A 218 7.18 9.75 7.64
CA HIS A 218 6.12 10.39 6.86
C HIS A 218 5.20 11.25 7.72
N PHE A 219 4.55 10.69 8.73
CA PHE A 219 3.58 11.44 9.54
C PHE A 219 4.23 12.58 10.34
N ALA A 220 5.30 12.29 11.07
CA ALA A 220 5.98 13.32 11.90
C ALA A 220 6.50 14.47 11.03
N THR A 221 7.05 14.16 9.84
CA THR A 221 7.52 15.18 8.89
C THR A 221 6.35 16.02 8.39
N PHE A 222 5.24 15.39 7.97
CA PHE A 222 4.06 16.10 7.48
C PHE A 222 3.47 17.02 8.56
N LYS A 223 3.26 16.49 9.77
CA LYS A 223 2.72 17.25 10.92
C LYS A 223 3.58 18.46 11.27
N THR A 224 4.90 18.31 11.30
CA THR A 224 5.83 19.39 11.67
C THR A 224 5.85 20.51 10.62
N MET A 225 5.71 20.17 9.34
CA MET A 225 5.87 21.13 8.24
C MET A 225 4.54 21.61 7.66
N CYS A 226 3.40 21.11 8.14
CA CYS A 226 2.08 21.57 7.68
C CYS A 226 1.85 23.02 8.10
N GLY A 227 1.77 23.93 7.16
CA GLY A 227 1.62 25.38 7.41
C GLY A 227 0.24 25.78 7.93
N ASN A 228 -0.75 24.90 7.90
CA ASN A 228 -2.10 25.13 8.41
C ASN A 228 -2.58 23.96 9.29
N PRO A 229 -2.14 23.90 10.56
CA PRO A 229 -2.47 22.79 11.47
C PRO A 229 -3.97 22.69 11.78
N ASP A 230 -4.73 23.78 11.65
CA ASP A 230 -6.19 23.75 11.88
C ASP A 230 -6.93 22.95 10.80
N LYS A 231 -6.31 22.75 9.65
CA LYS A 231 -6.84 21.92 8.55
C LYS A 231 -6.38 20.46 8.61
N LEU A 232 -5.44 20.13 9.50
CA LEU A 232 -4.95 18.77 9.71
C LEU A 232 -5.76 18.09 10.82
N ILE A 233 -6.43 16.99 10.48
CA ILE A 233 -7.17 16.13 11.41
C ILE A 233 -6.42 14.81 11.49
N GLU A 234 -5.85 14.55 12.66
CA GLU A 234 -5.01 13.40 12.92
C GLU A 234 -5.84 12.26 13.52
N LEU A 235 -5.80 11.10 12.91
CA LEU A 235 -6.38 9.86 13.43
C LEU A 235 -5.26 8.85 13.61
N LEU A 236 -4.91 8.55 14.84
CA LEU A 236 -3.77 7.70 15.21
C LEU A 236 -4.24 6.38 15.88
N PRO A 237 -4.96 5.51 15.16
CA PRO A 237 -5.39 4.25 15.76
C PRO A 237 -4.19 3.30 15.92
N ASN A 238 -4.23 2.50 16.99
CA ASN A 238 -3.36 1.35 17.12
C ASN A 238 -4.02 0.13 16.45
N LEU A 239 -3.64 -0.13 15.19
CA LEU A 239 -4.18 -1.23 14.39
C LEU A 239 -3.32 -2.50 14.45
N GLY A 240 -2.33 -2.53 15.33
CA GLY A 240 -1.28 -3.53 15.37
C GLY A 240 -0.04 -3.07 14.62
N ALA A 241 1.04 -3.84 14.73
CA ALA A 241 2.34 -3.41 14.25
C ALA A 241 2.44 -3.42 12.70
N GLY A 242 3.12 -2.42 12.10
CA GLY A 242 3.44 -2.23 10.69
C GLY A 242 2.38 -1.56 9.85
N HIS A 243 2.50 -1.74 8.53
CA HIS A 243 1.71 -1.02 7.54
C HIS A 243 0.28 -1.60 7.43
N VAL A 244 -0.48 -1.51 8.55
CA VAL A 244 -1.85 -2.04 8.66
C VAL A 244 -2.84 -0.93 8.35
N ALA A 245 -3.77 -1.21 7.42
CA ALA A 245 -4.87 -0.32 7.13
C ALA A 245 -6.07 -0.56 8.08
N PRO A 246 -6.92 0.46 8.31
CA PRO A 246 -8.20 0.26 8.97
C PRO A 246 -9.10 -0.74 8.25
N ALA A 247 -10.02 -1.35 8.97
CA ALA A 247 -11.09 -2.16 8.42
C ALA A 247 -11.93 -1.36 7.42
N LYS A 248 -12.53 -2.06 6.46
CA LYS A 248 -13.40 -1.44 5.45
C LYS A 248 -14.50 -0.59 6.09
N GLU A 249 -15.13 -1.10 7.12
CA GLU A 249 -16.22 -0.45 7.84
C GLU A 249 -15.76 0.87 8.48
N SER A 250 -14.56 0.89 9.08
CA SER A 250 -13.96 2.11 9.63
C SER A 250 -13.63 3.14 8.53
N LEU A 251 -13.13 2.69 7.38
CA LEU A 251 -12.86 3.57 6.24
C LEU A 251 -14.15 4.16 5.65
N VAL A 252 -15.22 3.36 5.56
CA VAL A 252 -16.54 3.83 5.15
C VAL A 252 -17.03 4.91 6.11
N GLN A 253 -16.97 4.67 7.42
CA GLN A 253 -17.41 5.62 8.44
C GLN A 253 -16.59 6.93 8.41
N ILE A 254 -15.27 6.86 8.20
CA ILE A 254 -14.41 8.05 8.02
C ILE A 254 -14.87 8.86 6.79
N LEU A 255 -15.13 8.18 5.66
CA LEU A 255 -15.57 8.84 4.43
C LEU A 255 -16.98 9.44 4.59
N GLU A 256 -17.94 8.73 5.15
CA GLU A 256 -19.29 9.21 5.42
C GLU A 256 -19.27 10.45 6.34
N THR A 257 -18.47 10.42 7.41
CA THR A 257 -18.26 11.56 8.30
C THR A 257 -17.64 12.74 7.56
N THR A 258 -16.67 12.48 6.66
CA THR A 258 -16.04 13.52 5.85
C THR A 258 -17.02 14.15 4.85
N ILE A 259 -17.87 13.32 4.22
CA ILE A 259 -18.92 13.78 3.29
C ILE A 259 -19.94 14.68 4.01
N ALA A 260 -20.37 14.29 5.21
CA ALA A 260 -21.38 15.00 5.98
C ALA A 260 -20.88 16.33 6.57
N SER A 261 -19.59 16.43 6.91
CA SER A 261 -19.03 17.60 7.60
C SER A 261 -18.68 18.73 6.64
N LYS A 262 -19.04 19.96 7.00
CA LYS A 262 -18.86 21.17 6.16
C LYS A 262 -17.62 22.00 6.54
N SER A 263 -17.04 21.77 7.71
CA SER A 263 -15.86 22.49 8.20
C SER A 263 -14.85 21.55 8.85
N ALA A 264 -13.60 22.01 8.98
CA ALA A 264 -12.56 21.23 9.66
C ALA A 264 -12.87 21.01 11.15
N SER A 265 -13.48 22.00 11.82
CA SER A 265 -13.88 21.89 13.22
C SER A 265 -14.98 20.84 13.42
N GLU A 266 -16.01 20.89 12.58
CA GLU A 266 -17.10 19.90 12.59
C GLU A 266 -16.56 18.48 12.29
N LEU A 267 -15.72 18.36 11.25
CA LEU A 267 -15.11 17.08 10.88
C LEU A 267 -14.25 16.51 12.01
N ARG A 268 -13.44 17.34 12.67
CA ARG A 268 -12.62 16.91 13.83
C ARG A 268 -13.50 16.42 14.97
N THR A 269 -14.56 17.13 15.29
CA THR A 269 -15.51 16.75 16.36
C THR A 269 -16.19 15.42 16.03
N ASN A 270 -16.68 15.28 14.80
CA ASN A 270 -17.41 14.09 14.39
C ASN A 270 -16.51 12.85 14.28
N LEU A 271 -15.25 13.02 13.82
CA LEU A 271 -14.27 11.93 13.74
C LEU A 271 -13.73 11.48 15.07
N ALA A 272 -13.75 12.34 16.12
CA ALA A 272 -13.31 11.97 17.45
C ALA A 272 -14.12 10.82 18.07
N GLY A 273 -15.36 10.61 17.61
CA GLY A 273 -16.23 9.51 18.05
C GLY A 273 -16.15 8.25 17.18
N VAL A 274 -15.37 8.26 16.11
CA VAL A 274 -15.27 7.12 15.20
C VAL A 274 -14.30 6.07 15.75
N GLU A 275 -14.80 4.87 16.02
CA GLU A 275 -13.96 3.73 16.39
C GLU A 275 -13.27 3.16 15.15
N ILE A 276 -11.94 3.23 15.09
CA ILE A 276 -11.16 2.73 13.95
C ILE A 276 -10.60 1.35 14.29
N LYS A 277 -11.13 0.33 13.63
CA LYS A 277 -10.72 -1.07 13.77
C LYS A 277 -9.71 -1.48 12.73
N SER A 278 -8.90 -2.49 13.04
CA SER A 278 -7.97 -3.10 12.09
C SER A 278 -8.71 -3.91 11.01
N SER A 279 -8.15 -3.95 9.79
CA SER A 279 -8.67 -4.75 8.67
C SER A 279 -8.50 -6.26 8.83
N GLY A 280 -7.77 -6.71 9.79
CA GLY A 280 -7.53 -8.12 10.07
C GLY A 280 -7.25 -8.38 11.55
N VAL A 281 -7.43 -9.60 11.97
CA VAL A 281 -6.96 -10.06 13.30
C VAL A 281 -5.45 -10.16 13.23
N ASN A 282 -4.76 -9.02 13.38
CA ASN A 282 -3.32 -9.03 13.59
C ASN A 282 -3.05 -9.56 15.00
N LYS A 283 -2.80 -10.84 15.13
CA LYS A 283 -2.11 -11.34 16.30
C LYS A 283 -0.65 -10.91 16.16
N GLU A 284 -0.34 -9.72 16.65
CA GLU A 284 1.04 -9.35 16.88
C GLU A 284 1.60 -10.24 17.97
N ILE A 285 2.59 -11.06 17.60
CA ILE A 285 3.37 -11.79 18.57
C ILE A 285 4.73 -11.12 18.58
N LYS A 286 4.91 -10.17 19.50
CA LYS A 286 6.23 -9.63 19.82
C LYS A 286 7.07 -10.77 20.40
N VAL A 287 8.03 -11.22 19.65
CA VAL A 287 9.05 -12.11 20.17
C VAL A 287 10.17 -11.26 20.72
N SER A 288 10.09 -10.94 22.00
CA SER A 288 11.28 -10.55 22.77
C SER A 288 12.23 -11.74 22.82
N ARG A 289 13.53 -11.44 22.77
CA ARG A 289 14.67 -12.38 22.85
C ARG A 289 14.26 -13.73 23.50
N PRO A 290 14.42 -14.90 22.84
CA PRO A 290 14.07 -16.16 23.45
C PRO A 290 14.86 -16.32 24.74
N ALA A 291 14.18 -16.70 25.81
CA ALA A 291 14.87 -17.34 26.94
C ALA A 291 15.68 -18.50 26.36
N ALA A 292 16.89 -18.69 26.83
CA ALA A 292 17.84 -19.67 26.32
C ALA A 292 17.14 -20.99 25.94
N LEU A 293 17.27 -21.37 24.67
CA LEU A 293 16.67 -22.60 24.14
C LEU A 293 17.16 -23.78 24.98
N PRO A 294 16.28 -24.77 25.29
CA PRO A 294 16.74 -25.99 25.94
C PRO A 294 17.79 -26.63 25.03
N ALA A 295 18.91 -27.07 25.66
CA ALA A 295 20.01 -27.74 24.99
C ALA A 295 19.53 -29.09 24.44
N GLY A 296 19.14 -29.14 23.15
CA GLY A 296 18.73 -30.33 22.43
C GLY A 296 19.09 -30.19 20.97
N ILE A 297 20.12 -30.94 20.56
CA ILE A 297 20.60 -31.15 19.19
C ILE A 297 20.77 -29.85 18.40
N ILE A 298 21.85 -29.17 18.70
CA ILE A 298 22.34 -28.07 17.90
C ILE A 298 22.80 -28.67 16.56
N ASP A 299 22.11 -28.34 15.46
CA ASP A 299 22.71 -28.51 14.14
C ASP A 299 23.85 -27.48 14.05
N GLU A 300 25.08 -27.92 14.26
CA GLU A 300 26.27 -27.07 14.31
C GLU A 300 26.44 -26.22 13.05
N LYS A 301 25.88 -26.65 11.93
CA LYS A 301 26.01 -25.97 10.65
C LYS A 301 25.00 -24.84 10.45
N TYR A 302 23.77 -25.05 10.91
CA TYR A 302 22.66 -24.08 10.73
C TYR A 302 21.88 -23.91 12.04
N PRO A 303 22.43 -23.24 13.02
CA PRO A 303 21.83 -23.14 14.35
C PRO A 303 20.47 -22.44 14.28
N VAL A 304 19.52 -23.00 15.04
CA VAL A 304 18.20 -22.42 15.23
C VAL A 304 18.33 -21.21 16.15
N LEU A 305 17.91 -20.05 15.66
CA LEU A 305 17.87 -18.82 16.44
C LEU A 305 16.50 -18.61 17.11
N PHE A 306 15.46 -19.17 16.50
CA PHE A 306 14.09 -19.03 16.98
C PHE A 306 13.23 -20.16 16.44
N GLU A 307 12.29 -20.64 17.24
CA GLU A 307 11.27 -21.60 16.85
C GLU A 307 10.00 -21.39 17.64
N GLN A 308 8.85 -21.30 16.94
CA GLN A 308 7.54 -21.19 17.57
C GLN A 308 6.42 -21.67 16.65
N THR A 309 5.38 -22.26 17.28
CA THR A 309 4.15 -22.68 16.61
C THR A 309 3.02 -21.70 16.89
N TYR A 310 2.26 -21.38 15.86
CA TYR A 310 1.13 -20.46 15.90
C TYR A 310 -0.12 -21.16 15.41
N GLN A 311 -1.27 -20.87 16.04
CA GLN A 311 -2.57 -21.30 15.53
C GLN A 311 -3.00 -20.41 14.39
N ILE A 312 -3.47 -20.99 13.31
CA ILE A 312 -4.02 -20.27 12.16
C ILE A 312 -5.50 -20.02 12.42
N PRO A 313 -5.96 -18.74 12.44
CA PRO A 313 -7.37 -18.45 12.59
C PRO A 313 -8.19 -19.07 11.44
N PRO A 314 -9.42 -19.52 11.69
CA PRO A 314 -10.31 -20.01 10.64
C PRO A 314 -10.42 -19.03 9.49
N LEU A 315 -10.54 -19.54 8.25
CA LEU A 315 -10.64 -18.75 7.01
C LEU A 315 -9.38 -17.95 6.62
N THR A 316 -8.28 -18.09 7.34
CA THR A 316 -7.00 -17.52 6.92
C THR A 316 -6.42 -18.35 5.76
N ARG A 317 -6.12 -17.71 4.63
CA ARG A 317 -5.61 -18.40 3.42
C ARG A 317 -4.23 -17.90 2.97
N ALA A 318 -3.70 -16.87 3.61
CA ALA A 318 -2.37 -16.36 3.36
C ALA A 318 -1.76 -15.79 4.64
N CYS A 319 -0.45 -15.94 4.76
CA CYS A 319 0.35 -15.31 5.81
C CYS A 319 1.48 -14.51 5.19
N SER A 320 2.03 -13.61 5.99
CA SER A 320 3.31 -12.98 5.68
C SER A 320 4.26 -13.13 6.85
N VAL A 321 5.53 -13.30 6.52
CA VAL A 321 6.65 -13.24 7.47
C VAL A 321 7.39 -11.94 7.23
N GLU A 322 7.53 -11.14 8.28
CA GLU A 322 8.40 -9.97 8.28
C GLU A 322 9.61 -10.24 9.16
N LEU A 323 10.80 -9.98 8.61
CA LEU A 323 12.05 -10.01 9.35
C LEU A 323 12.56 -8.59 9.50
N SER A 324 12.95 -8.19 10.70
CA SER A 324 13.64 -6.94 10.93
C SER A 324 14.91 -7.18 11.74
N SER A 325 15.95 -6.40 11.47
CA SER A 325 17.21 -6.46 12.20
C SER A 325 17.72 -5.05 12.50
N SER A 326 18.35 -4.88 13.66
CA SER A 326 19.01 -3.62 14.05
C SER A 326 20.40 -3.47 13.45
N VAL A 327 20.90 -4.49 12.75
CA VAL A 327 22.24 -4.49 12.12
C VAL A 327 22.10 -4.84 10.64
N GLU A 328 23.07 -4.44 9.84
CA GLU A 328 23.14 -4.85 8.44
C GLU A 328 23.35 -6.36 8.33
N LEU A 329 22.53 -6.98 7.49
CA LEU A 329 22.62 -8.40 7.20
C LEU A 329 22.85 -8.60 5.70
N PRO A 330 23.87 -9.33 5.28
CA PRO A 330 24.01 -9.77 3.90
C PRO A 330 22.84 -10.63 3.44
N ALA A 331 22.65 -10.75 2.12
CA ALA A 331 21.67 -11.69 1.57
C ALA A 331 21.90 -13.10 2.09
N LYS A 332 20.80 -13.83 2.32
CA LYS A 332 20.83 -15.23 2.77
C LYS A 332 21.55 -15.45 4.10
N THR A 333 21.61 -14.44 4.95
CA THR A 333 22.15 -14.57 6.31
C THR A 333 21.27 -15.44 7.19
N LEU A 334 19.95 -15.31 7.01
CA LEU A 334 18.93 -16.07 7.72
C LEU A 334 18.10 -16.91 6.76
N ALA A 335 17.64 -18.07 7.21
CA ALA A 335 16.59 -18.86 6.59
C ALA A 335 15.42 -18.98 7.56
N VAL A 336 14.21 -18.73 7.07
CA VAL A 336 12.97 -18.89 7.81
C VAL A 336 12.27 -20.12 7.24
N GLU A 337 12.23 -21.19 8.01
CA GLU A 337 11.49 -22.41 7.66
C GLU A 337 10.03 -22.25 8.06
N ILE A 338 9.15 -22.82 7.24
CA ILE A 338 7.71 -22.73 7.41
C ILE A 338 7.15 -24.14 7.33
N HIS A 339 6.59 -24.62 8.43
CA HIS A 339 5.98 -25.93 8.55
C HIS A 339 4.51 -25.75 8.91
N PHE A 340 3.61 -26.36 8.15
CA PHE A 340 2.19 -26.40 8.46
C PHE A 340 1.87 -27.72 9.17
N ASP A 341 1.02 -27.66 10.20
CA ASP A 341 0.40 -28.86 10.73
C ASP A 341 -0.60 -29.45 9.72
N GLU A 342 -0.87 -30.73 9.82
CA GLU A 342 -1.84 -31.46 8.98
C GLU A 342 -1.61 -31.33 7.46
N ALA A 343 -0.45 -30.84 7.02
CA ALA A 343 -0.05 -30.77 5.63
C ALA A 343 1.36 -31.37 5.44
N GLU A 344 1.46 -32.47 4.73
CA GLU A 344 2.77 -32.96 4.29
C GLU A 344 3.36 -31.98 3.28
N MET A 345 4.41 -31.29 3.71
CA MET A 345 5.13 -30.34 2.85
C MET A 345 6.12 -31.07 1.96
N ASP A 346 6.01 -30.83 0.66
CA ASP A 346 6.99 -31.28 -0.33
C ASP A 346 7.41 -30.11 -1.24
N LYS A 347 8.31 -30.37 -2.15
CA LYS A 347 8.85 -29.39 -3.10
C LYS A 347 7.77 -28.79 -4.02
N GLN A 348 6.76 -29.59 -4.40
CA GLN A 348 5.68 -29.12 -5.29
C GLN A 348 4.73 -28.21 -4.54
N LEU A 349 4.33 -28.62 -3.32
CA LEU A 349 3.48 -27.82 -2.47
C LEU A 349 4.17 -26.51 -2.04
N ALA A 350 5.44 -26.56 -1.63
CA ALA A 350 6.20 -25.36 -1.29
C ALA A 350 6.18 -24.34 -2.45
N LYS A 351 6.46 -24.79 -3.67
CA LYS A 351 6.42 -23.92 -4.87
C LYS A 351 5.02 -23.35 -5.13
N LYS A 352 3.96 -24.15 -4.95
CA LYS A 352 2.56 -23.70 -5.12
C LYS A 352 2.20 -22.61 -4.10
N LEU A 353 2.75 -22.71 -2.89
CA LEU A 353 2.54 -21.75 -1.80
C LEU A 353 3.43 -20.48 -1.91
N GLY A 354 4.32 -20.42 -2.89
CA GLY A 354 5.23 -19.29 -3.09
C GLY A 354 6.51 -19.37 -2.27
N LEU A 355 6.86 -20.56 -1.76
CA LEU A 355 8.02 -20.84 -0.92
C LEU A 355 9.13 -21.54 -1.69
N SER A 356 10.37 -21.41 -1.23
CA SER A 356 11.50 -22.24 -1.63
C SER A 356 11.47 -23.57 -0.90
N TRP A 357 12.18 -24.58 -1.44
CA TRP A 357 12.33 -25.89 -0.82
C TRP A 357 13.80 -26.23 -0.57
N SER A 358 14.10 -26.77 0.59
CA SER A 358 15.43 -27.29 0.93
C SER A 358 15.39 -28.80 1.01
N ASP A 359 16.07 -29.48 0.07
CA ASP A 359 16.22 -30.92 0.11
C ASP A 359 17.07 -31.38 1.32
N GLY A 360 17.98 -30.52 1.82
CA GLY A 360 18.81 -30.84 3.01
C GLY A 360 18.07 -30.70 4.33
N LEU A 361 17.14 -29.76 4.45
CA LEU A 361 16.33 -29.53 5.64
C LEU A 361 14.96 -30.23 5.56
N GLN A 362 14.60 -30.76 4.39
CA GLN A 362 13.27 -31.32 4.11
C GLN A 362 12.15 -30.34 4.53
N SER A 363 12.35 -29.06 4.23
CA SER A 363 11.43 -27.98 4.64
C SER A 363 11.26 -26.90 3.60
N ALA A 364 10.10 -26.24 3.62
CA ALA A 364 9.84 -25.01 2.90
C ALA A 364 10.45 -23.83 3.65
N PHE A 365 11.03 -22.87 2.94
CA PHE A 365 11.70 -21.73 3.54
C PHE A 365 11.72 -20.49 2.67
N VAL A 366 12.07 -19.36 3.29
CA VAL A 366 12.46 -18.10 2.63
C VAL A 366 13.81 -17.62 3.15
N TYR A 367 14.62 -17.04 2.27
CA TYR A 367 15.88 -16.42 2.66
C TYR A 367 15.73 -14.92 2.95
N SER A 368 16.51 -14.42 3.91
CA SER A 368 16.67 -12.99 4.08
C SER A 368 17.29 -12.35 2.84
N GLN A 369 16.77 -11.19 2.44
CA GLN A 369 17.32 -10.33 1.39
C GLN A 369 18.44 -9.45 1.99
N PRO A 370 19.35 -8.88 1.17
CA PRO A 370 20.38 -7.98 1.66
C PRO A 370 19.74 -6.68 2.16
N VAL A 371 20.33 -6.13 3.21
CA VAL A 371 19.91 -4.85 3.77
C VAL A 371 21.11 -3.94 3.93
N THR A 372 20.97 -2.72 3.46
CA THR A 372 22.02 -1.69 3.49
C THR A 372 21.82 -0.62 4.56
N ALA A 373 20.71 -0.66 5.30
CA ALA A 373 20.36 0.34 6.31
C ALA A 373 20.30 -0.27 7.71
N THR A 374 20.49 0.53 8.74
CA THR A 374 20.47 0.15 10.16
C THR A 374 19.12 -0.40 10.65
N ARG A 375 18.06 -0.31 9.84
CA ARG A 375 16.76 -0.92 10.11
C ARG A 375 16.28 -1.61 8.84
N TRP A 376 15.99 -2.87 8.96
CA TRP A 376 15.60 -3.71 7.85
C TRP A 376 14.29 -4.44 8.14
N ASN A 377 13.37 -4.36 7.19
CA ASN A 377 12.15 -5.13 7.17
C ASN A 377 12.05 -5.86 5.84
N GLN A 378 12.00 -7.19 5.89
CA GLN A 378 11.66 -8.02 4.75
C GLN A 378 10.25 -8.55 4.93
N HIS A 379 9.44 -8.43 3.89
CA HIS A 379 8.10 -8.96 3.83
C HIS A 379 8.00 -10.05 2.77
N GLN A 380 7.58 -11.24 3.17
CA GLN A 380 7.35 -12.37 2.28
C GLN A 380 5.96 -12.93 2.48
N ASP A 381 5.12 -12.83 1.46
CA ASP A 381 3.79 -13.44 1.44
C ASP A 381 3.86 -14.89 0.99
N PHE A 382 3.09 -15.77 1.65
CA PHE A 382 2.89 -17.15 1.24
C PHE A 382 1.45 -17.61 1.50
N GLN A 383 1.00 -18.58 0.72
CA GLN A 383 -0.32 -19.16 0.88
C GLN A 383 -0.31 -20.24 1.98
N ILE A 384 -1.47 -20.44 2.60
CA ILE A 384 -1.68 -21.45 3.64
C ILE A 384 -2.47 -22.61 3.03
N PRO A 385 -2.06 -23.87 3.22
CA PRO A 385 -2.84 -25.03 2.84
C PRO A 385 -4.23 -25.01 3.50
N GLU A 386 -5.25 -25.49 2.81
CA GLU A 386 -6.62 -25.49 3.32
C GLU A 386 -6.81 -26.32 4.60
N SER A 387 -6.03 -27.39 4.74
CA SER A 387 -6.04 -28.28 5.89
C SER A 387 -5.29 -27.75 7.10
N ALA A 388 -4.41 -26.75 6.95
CA ALA A 388 -3.55 -26.29 8.02
C ALA A 388 -4.32 -25.53 9.08
N THR A 389 -4.17 -25.92 10.34
CA THR A 389 -4.72 -25.27 11.53
C THR A 389 -3.63 -24.55 12.35
N GLY A 390 -2.37 -24.88 12.11
CA GLY A 390 -1.21 -24.24 12.74
C GLY A 390 -0.04 -24.10 11.78
N VAL A 391 0.88 -23.20 12.12
CA VAL A 391 2.15 -23.00 11.42
C VAL A 391 3.29 -22.90 12.43
N ARG A 392 4.32 -23.70 12.23
CA ARG A 392 5.57 -23.64 12.98
C ARG A 392 6.60 -22.90 12.16
N ILE A 393 7.16 -21.85 12.73
CA ILE A 393 8.20 -21.01 12.14
C ILE A 393 9.52 -21.29 12.83
N VAL A 394 10.55 -21.58 12.04
CA VAL A 394 11.91 -21.80 12.53
C VAL A 394 12.84 -20.82 11.82
N VAL A 395 13.54 -19.97 12.56
CA VAL A 395 14.55 -19.06 12.02
C VAL A 395 15.93 -19.66 12.27
N ARG A 396 16.69 -19.88 11.19
CA ARG A 396 18.05 -20.40 11.26
C ARG A 396 19.09 -19.37 10.81
N LYS A 397 20.24 -19.40 11.45
CA LYS A 397 21.45 -18.77 10.93
C LYS A 397 21.95 -19.59 9.74
N TRP A 398 22.02 -18.98 8.55
CA TRP A 398 22.32 -19.71 7.32
C TRP A 398 23.76 -19.53 6.83
N SER A 399 24.25 -18.30 6.72
CA SER A 399 25.57 -18.03 6.13
C SER A 399 26.35 -16.87 6.77
N TRP A 400 26.07 -16.53 8.02
CA TRP A 400 26.69 -15.36 8.61
C TRP A 400 28.05 -15.68 9.24
N ASN A 401 29.12 -15.05 8.68
CA ASN A 401 30.48 -15.10 9.21
C ASN A 401 30.86 -13.83 9.99
N GLY A 402 29.93 -12.99 10.33
CA GLY A 402 30.15 -11.70 11.00
C GLY A 402 30.34 -11.84 12.50
N ALA A 403 31.23 -11.00 13.04
CA ALA A 403 31.63 -10.98 14.43
C ALA A 403 30.55 -10.45 15.38
N ALA A 404 30.57 -10.96 16.56
CA ALA A 404 30.35 -10.42 17.89
C ALA A 404 28.94 -10.17 18.40
N GLU A 405 27.91 -9.80 17.65
CA GLU A 405 26.58 -9.62 18.21
C GLU A 405 25.52 -10.33 17.37
N ASP A 406 24.73 -11.20 17.99
CA ASP A 406 23.59 -11.82 17.34
C ASP A 406 22.57 -10.72 16.99
N PRO A 407 22.09 -10.66 15.72
CA PRO A 407 21.11 -9.67 15.35
C PRO A 407 19.84 -9.88 16.16
N CYS A 408 19.29 -8.81 16.70
CA CYS A 408 17.93 -8.84 17.20
C CYS A 408 17.00 -9.00 16.00
N VAL A 409 16.49 -10.22 15.79
CA VAL A 409 15.56 -10.52 14.70
C VAL A 409 14.15 -10.44 15.25
N MET A 410 13.34 -9.57 14.66
CA MET A 410 11.91 -9.52 14.94
C MET A 410 11.19 -10.28 13.82
N LEU A 411 10.45 -11.29 14.21
CA LEU A 411 9.58 -12.04 13.32
C LEU A 411 8.14 -11.61 13.53
N ARG A 412 7.46 -11.29 12.43
CA ARG A 412 6.04 -11.01 12.45
C ARG A 412 5.31 -11.96 11.54
N LEU A 413 4.25 -12.58 12.05
CA LEU A 413 3.30 -13.37 11.29
C LEU A 413 1.99 -12.60 11.15
N CYS A 414 1.63 -12.22 9.93
CA CYS A 414 0.37 -11.53 9.63
C CYS A 414 -0.56 -12.48 8.89
N SER A 415 -1.75 -12.75 9.45
CA SER A 415 -2.77 -13.52 8.75
C SER A 415 -3.52 -12.63 7.77
N LYS A 416 -3.70 -13.12 6.53
CA LYS A 416 -4.51 -12.46 5.50
C LYS A 416 -5.77 -13.28 5.26
N THR A 417 -6.92 -12.70 5.57
CA THR A 417 -8.20 -13.28 5.15
C THR A 417 -8.36 -12.97 3.67
N VAL A 418 -8.52 -13.99 2.84
CA VAL A 418 -8.89 -13.78 1.44
C VAL A 418 -10.32 -13.25 1.45
N ALA A 419 -10.50 -12.01 0.99
CA ALA A 419 -11.80 -11.53 0.63
C ALA A 419 -12.35 -12.51 -0.42
N THR A 420 -13.42 -13.20 -0.11
CA THR A 420 -14.16 -14.02 -1.06
C THR A 420 -14.51 -13.13 -2.24
N GLU A 421 -13.96 -13.45 -3.41
CA GLU A 421 -14.43 -12.92 -4.67
C GLU A 421 -15.89 -13.37 -4.81
N PHE A 422 -16.83 -12.50 -4.54
CA PHE A 422 -18.16 -12.64 -5.08
C PHE A 422 -18.08 -12.22 -6.55
N SER A 423 -17.96 -13.21 -7.43
CA SER A 423 -18.34 -13.09 -8.82
C SER A 423 -19.85 -12.88 -8.89
N LEU A 424 -20.28 -11.70 -9.28
CA LEU A 424 -21.52 -11.40 -10.01
C LEU A 424 -21.21 -10.26 -10.98
#